data_8c1c617b008aa86e0912304eecebdaf2
#
_entry.id   8c1c617b008aa86e0912304eecebdaf2
#
_cell.length_a   1.000
_cell.length_b   1.000
_cell.length_c   1.000
_cell.angle_alpha   90.00
_cell.angle_beta   90.00
_cell.angle_gamma   90.00
#
_symmetry.space_group_name_H-M   'P 1'
#
loop_
_entity.id
_entity.type
_entity.pdbx_description
1 polymer ?
#
loop_
_entity_poly.entity_id
_entity_poly.type
_entity_poly.pdbx_seq_one_letter_code
_entity_poly.pdbx_strand_id
1 'polypeptide(L)'
;MFVYVINCPSEGRYMSRVSRREDAFFSMFSEFSVLTVSAAKLFVSFIENFPDDGDLAAQITNYESLCDDQVGKIISTLNTSFITPFDREDISELALLMDEIVDGIESVTAHIDMYDISEMRPEAGQMAHLILFASEELQKAFDHLPDYHKDDSVIEHTRATNGYEDQGDVVYRNALSAIFRNVTDPIEVIKWKSLMDRLESTLDATKHVANAVQNVIVKNG
;
A
#
# COMPACT_ATOMS: atom_id res chain seq x y z
N MET A 1 35.70 -56.18 -7.64
CA MET A 1 35.50 -55.12 -6.63
C MET A 1 34.56 -54.10 -7.25
N PHE A 2 33.24 -54.31 -7.09
CA PHE A 2 32.21 -53.46 -7.68
C PHE A 2 31.82 -52.43 -6.62
N VAL A 3 32.00 -51.13 -6.96
CA VAL A 3 31.52 -50.04 -6.12
C VAL A 3 30.09 -49.69 -6.57
N TYR A 4 29.12 -49.95 -5.67
CA TYR A 4 27.74 -49.49 -5.85
C TYR A 4 27.66 -47.99 -5.54
N VAL A 5 27.37 -47.19 -6.56
CA VAL A 5 26.96 -45.79 -6.39
C VAL A 5 25.49 -45.79 -5.98
N ILE A 6 25.21 -45.42 -4.74
CA ILE A 6 23.85 -45.19 -4.26
C ILE A 6 23.41 -43.82 -4.78
N ASN A 7 22.53 -43.82 -5.77
CA ASN A 7 21.88 -42.62 -6.27
C ASN A 7 20.76 -42.27 -5.30
N CYS A 8 20.88 -41.12 -4.61
CA CYS A 8 19.90 -40.65 -3.65
C CYS A 8 18.92 -39.68 -4.37
N PRO A 9 17.60 -40.01 -4.53
CA PRO A 9 16.66 -39.21 -5.30
C PRO A 9 15.84 -38.21 -4.44
N SER A 10 16.35 -37.77 -3.28
CA SER A 10 15.53 -37.01 -2.31
C SER A 10 15.75 -35.50 -2.28
N GLU A 11 16.84 -34.97 -2.85
CA GLU A 11 17.14 -33.53 -2.75
C GLU A 11 16.29 -32.67 -3.66
N GLY A 12 15.95 -33.12 -4.87
CA GLY A 12 15.17 -32.32 -5.83
C GLY A 12 13.70 -32.06 -5.44
N ARG A 13 13.10 -32.90 -4.58
CA ARG A 13 11.71 -32.74 -4.14
C ARG A 13 11.56 -31.80 -2.93
N TYR A 14 12.58 -31.68 -2.13
CA TYR A 14 12.58 -30.77 -0.97
C TYR A 14 12.78 -29.32 -1.43
N MET A 15 13.74 -29.05 -2.30
CA MET A 15 13.97 -27.71 -2.87
C MET A 15 12.75 -27.19 -3.63
N SER A 16 12.03 -28.01 -4.42
CA SER A 16 10.83 -27.58 -5.14
C SER A 16 9.62 -27.25 -4.24
N ARG A 17 9.57 -27.73 -2.99
CA ARG A 17 8.51 -27.39 -2.03
C ARG A 17 8.80 -26.15 -1.22
N VAL A 18 10.06 -25.89 -0.92
CA VAL A 18 10.53 -24.66 -0.24
C VAL A 18 10.29 -23.47 -1.16
N SER A 19 10.82 -23.52 -2.38
CA SER A 19 10.62 -22.46 -3.41
C SER A 19 9.14 -22.13 -3.64
N ARG A 20 8.24 -23.12 -3.75
CA ARG A 20 6.80 -22.88 -3.97
C ARG A 20 6.08 -22.18 -2.81
N ARG A 21 6.60 -22.22 -1.58
CA ARG A 21 5.97 -21.58 -0.42
C ARG A 21 6.48 -20.15 -0.22
N GLU A 22 7.75 -19.92 -0.53
CA GLU A 22 8.31 -18.58 -0.61
C GLU A 22 7.64 -17.78 -1.73
N ASP A 23 7.49 -18.39 -2.92
CA ASP A 23 6.75 -17.83 -4.06
C ASP A 23 5.31 -17.43 -3.70
N ALA A 24 4.66 -18.15 -2.75
CA ALA A 24 3.29 -17.85 -2.35
C ALA A 24 3.16 -16.51 -1.59
N PHE A 25 4.12 -16.14 -0.75
CA PHE A 25 4.09 -14.84 -0.06
C PHE A 25 4.32 -13.68 -1.02
N PHE A 26 5.28 -13.82 -1.94
CA PHE A 26 5.51 -12.82 -2.97
C PHE A 26 4.26 -12.62 -3.85
N SER A 27 3.58 -13.73 -4.24
CA SER A 27 2.33 -13.65 -4.98
C SER A 27 1.23 -12.93 -4.21
N MET A 28 1.08 -13.22 -2.91
CA MET A 28 0.06 -12.57 -2.07
C MET A 28 0.33 -11.07 -1.91
N PHE A 29 1.58 -10.64 -1.78
CA PHE A 29 1.93 -9.22 -1.73
C PHE A 29 1.74 -8.52 -3.08
N SER A 30 2.10 -9.17 -4.20
CA SER A 30 1.81 -8.64 -5.55
C SER A 30 0.29 -8.51 -5.77
N GLU A 31 -0.51 -9.51 -5.40
CA GLU A 31 -1.98 -9.43 -5.45
C GLU A 31 -2.51 -8.28 -4.59
N PHE A 32 -1.98 -8.10 -3.38
CA PHE A 32 -2.37 -7.02 -2.48
C PHE A 32 -2.07 -5.64 -3.11
N SER A 33 -0.88 -5.46 -3.66
CA SER A 33 -0.49 -4.20 -4.30
C SER A 33 -1.39 -3.84 -5.50
N VAL A 34 -1.89 -4.83 -6.25
CA VAL A 34 -2.89 -4.63 -7.32
C VAL A 34 -4.21 -4.12 -6.74
N LEU A 35 -4.67 -4.67 -5.60
CA LEU A 35 -5.89 -4.19 -4.93
C LEU A 35 -5.71 -2.74 -4.46
N THR A 36 -4.58 -2.43 -3.83
CA THR A 36 -4.23 -1.08 -3.35
C THR A 36 -4.24 -0.05 -4.49
N VAL A 37 -3.59 -0.36 -5.63
CA VAL A 37 -3.59 0.51 -6.82
C VAL A 37 -5.01 0.67 -7.38
N SER A 38 -5.82 -0.39 -7.37
CA SER A 38 -7.20 -0.32 -7.85
C SER A 38 -8.06 0.59 -6.97
N ALA A 39 -7.93 0.48 -5.65
CA ALA A 39 -8.58 1.39 -4.70
C ALA A 39 -8.14 2.85 -4.90
N ALA A 40 -6.83 3.09 -5.07
CA ALA A 40 -6.30 4.43 -5.32
C ALA A 40 -6.81 5.05 -6.63
N LYS A 41 -6.98 4.25 -7.71
CA LYS A 41 -7.60 4.70 -8.97
C LYS A 41 -9.07 5.07 -8.81
N LEU A 42 -9.82 4.27 -8.06
CA LEU A 42 -11.21 4.60 -7.74
C LEU A 42 -11.30 5.89 -6.91
N PHE A 43 -10.37 6.06 -5.96
CA PHE A 43 -10.31 7.25 -5.13
C PHE A 43 -10.02 8.53 -5.94
N VAL A 44 -9.07 8.49 -6.88
CA VAL A 44 -8.86 9.61 -7.82
C VAL A 44 -10.15 9.90 -8.58
N SER A 45 -10.80 8.86 -9.13
CA SER A 45 -12.05 9.03 -9.86
C SER A 45 -13.19 9.59 -8.99
N PHE A 46 -13.27 9.16 -7.71
CA PHE A 46 -14.23 9.69 -6.75
C PHE A 46 -14.02 11.19 -6.49
N ILE A 47 -12.79 11.61 -6.24
CA ILE A 47 -12.46 13.03 -6.01
C ILE A 47 -12.72 13.90 -7.25
N GLU A 48 -12.37 13.41 -8.45
CA GLU A 48 -12.50 14.16 -9.69
C GLU A 48 -13.95 14.31 -10.19
N ASN A 49 -14.81 13.32 -9.92
CA ASN A 49 -16.21 13.36 -10.32
C ASN A 49 -17.14 13.94 -9.25
N PHE A 50 -16.62 14.27 -8.08
CA PHE A 50 -17.42 14.82 -6.99
C PHE A 50 -18.18 16.09 -7.41
N PRO A 51 -19.47 16.28 -7.06
CA PRO A 51 -20.29 15.43 -6.16
C PRO A 51 -21.07 14.29 -6.88
N ASP A 52 -20.96 14.10 -8.18
CA ASP A 52 -21.67 13.06 -8.94
C ASP A 52 -20.75 11.85 -9.16
N ASP A 53 -20.42 11.19 -8.07
CA ASP A 53 -19.47 10.08 -8.02
C ASP A 53 -20.09 8.69 -8.29
N GLY A 54 -21.41 8.63 -8.48
CA GLY A 54 -22.14 7.36 -8.68
C GLY A 54 -21.95 6.38 -7.52
N ASP A 55 -21.46 5.17 -7.83
CA ASP A 55 -21.23 4.12 -6.82
C ASP A 55 -19.76 4.02 -6.38
N LEU A 56 -18.91 5.02 -6.66
CA LEU A 56 -17.47 4.93 -6.42
C LEU A 56 -17.14 4.77 -4.93
N ALA A 57 -17.83 5.47 -4.04
CA ALA A 57 -17.66 5.32 -2.61
C ALA A 57 -17.91 3.87 -2.14
N ALA A 58 -19.01 3.25 -2.59
CA ALA A 58 -19.32 1.86 -2.27
C ALA A 58 -18.29 0.88 -2.86
N GLN A 59 -17.74 1.17 -4.04
CA GLN A 59 -16.67 0.37 -4.61
C GLN A 59 -15.38 0.49 -3.79
N ILE A 60 -15.03 1.67 -3.27
CA ILE A 60 -13.87 1.88 -2.38
C ILE A 60 -14.03 1.03 -1.12
N THR A 61 -15.18 1.07 -0.44
CA THR A 61 -15.45 0.21 0.74
C THR A 61 -15.36 -1.29 0.41
N ASN A 62 -15.75 -1.70 -0.81
CA ASN A 62 -15.56 -3.09 -1.22
C ASN A 62 -14.07 -3.45 -1.40
N TYR A 63 -13.24 -2.54 -1.88
CA TYR A 63 -11.79 -2.77 -2.00
C TYR A 63 -11.11 -2.83 -0.63
N GLU A 64 -11.53 -2.02 0.35
CA GLU A 64 -11.08 -2.13 1.74
C GLU A 64 -11.36 -3.55 2.28
N SER A 65 -12.59 -4.05 2.15
CA SER A 65 -12.94 -5.42 2.57
C SER A 65 -12.14 -6.51 1.84
N LEU A 66 -11.76 -6.30 0.57
CA LEU A 66 -10.87 -7.23 -0.15
C LEU A 66 -9.43 -7.17 0.37
N CYS A 67 -8.96 -6.03 0.83
CA CYS A 67 -7.64 -5.86 1.45
C CYS A 67 -7.58 -6.49 2.83
N ASP A 68 -8.60 -6.31 3.67
CA ASP A 68 -8.80 -7.02 4.93
C ASP A 68 -8.73 -8.55 4.75
N ASP A 69 -9.45 -9.07 3.75
CA ASP A 69 -9.40 -10.50 3.40
C ASP A 69 -7.99 -10.93 2.98
N GLN A 70 -7.24 -10.08 2.30
CA GLN A 70 -5.87 -10.37 1.88
C GLN A 70 -4.91 -10.39 3.06
N VAL A 71 -5.03 -9.46 4.02
CA VAL A 71 -4.32 -9.53 5.31
C VAL A 71 -4.62 -10.85 6.01
N GLY A 72 -5.89 -11.22 6.12
CA GLY A 72 -6.32 -12.49 6.71
C GLY A 72 -5.68 -13.70 6.06
N LYS A 73 -5.58 -13.73 4.72
CA LYS A 73 -4.91 -14.80 3.96
C LYS A 73 -3.41 -14.86 4.26
N ILE A 74 -2.71 -13.72 4.26
CA ILE A 74 -1.27 -13.64 4.55
C ILE A 74 -1.01 -14.16 5.97
N ILE A 75 -1.72 -13.67 6.96
CA ILE A 75 -1.56 -14.07 8.37
C ILE A 75 -1.89 -15.56 8.58
N SER A 76 -2.97 -16.06 7.98
CA SER A 76 -3.33 -17.49 8.04
C SER A 76 -2.26 -18.37 7.41
N THR A 77 -1.73 -17.98 6.25
CA THR A 77 -0.64 -18.68 5.56
C THR A 77 0.63 -18.66 6.42
N LEU A 78 0.94 -17.49 7.00
CA LEU A 78 2.07 -17.33 7.90
C LEU A 78 1.98 -18.31 9.09
N ASN A 79 0.82 -18.43 9.72
CA ASN A 79 0.61 -19.32 10.88
C ASN A 79 0.80 -20.81 10.56
N THR A 80 0.60 -21.22 9.32
CA THR A 80 0.72 -22.63 8.88
C THR A 80 2.02 -22.93 8.14
N SER A 81 2.85 -21.91 7.84
CA SER A 81 4.10 -22.07 7.11
C SER A 81 5.27 -22.31 8.06
N PHE A 82 6.10 -23.33 7.77
CA PHE A 82 7.35 -23.61 8.50
C PHE A 82 8.52 -22.77 7.98
N ILE A 83 8.49 -22.41 6.68
CA ILE A 83 9.54 -21.68 5.99
C ILE A 83 8.88 -20.48 5.35
N THR A 84 9.49 -19.29 5.55
CA THR A 84 9.04 -18.01 5.04
C THR A 84 10.22 -17.31 4.35
N PRO A 85 9.98 -16.46 3.32
CA PRO A 85 11.05 -15.74 2.62
C PRO A 85 11.77 -14.71 3.50
N PHE A 86 11.06 -14.18 4.50
CA PHE A 86 11.54 -13.18 5.44
C PHE A 86 11.12 -13.54 6.87
N ASP A 87 11.56 -12.77 7.85
CA ASP A 87 11.12 -12.92 9.23
C ASP A 87 9.58 -12.78 9.30
N ARG A 88 8.96 -13.63 10.12
CA ARG A 88 7.50 -13.70 10.26
C ARG A 88 6.89 -12.38 10.73
N GLU A 89 7.62 -11.66 11.58
CA GLU A 89 7.23 -10.34 12.08
C GLU A 89 7.22 -9.32 10.94
N ASP A 90 8.24 -9.31 10.06
CA ASP A 90 8.33 -8.43 8.91
C ASP A 90 7.20 -8.70 7.89
N ILE A 91 6.84 -9.97 7.65
CA ILE A 91 5.71 -10.34 6.77
C ILE A 91 4.38 -9.83 7.33
N SER A 92 4.17 -10.00 8.64
CA SER A 92 2.96 -9.53 9.31
C SER A 92 2.88 -8.00 9.31
N GLU A 93 3.98 -7.31 9.59
CA GLU A 93 4.06 -5.85 9.58
C GLU A 93 3.77 -5.30 8.18
N LEU A 94 4.38 -5.85 7.12
CA LEU A 94 4.12 -5.43 5.74
C LEU A 94 2.64 -5.56 5.36
N ALA A 95 1.99 -6.67 5.74
CA ALA A 95 0.58 -6.88 5.43
C ALA A 95 -0.31 -5.82 6.09
N LEU A 96 -0.05 -5.49 7.37
CA LEU A 96 -0.80 -4.48 8.09
C LEU A 96 -0.55 -3.06 7.55
N LEU A 97 0.70 -2.72 7.23
CA LEU A 97 1.03 -1.41 6.66
C LEU A 97 0.43 -1.20 5.26
N MET A 98 0.30 -2.25 4.46
CA MET A 98 -0.38 -2.15 3.15
C MET A 98 -1.88 -1.89 3.30
N ASP A 99 -2.50 -2.46 4.32
CA ASP A 99 -3.89 -2.26 4.66
C ASP A 99 -4.18 -0.82 5.05
N GLU A 100 -3.32 -0.20 5.87
CA GLU A 100 -3.43 1.19 6.30
C GLU A 100 -3.61 2.18 5.13
N ILE A 101 -3.10 1.86 3.93
CA ILE A 101 -3.27 2.72 2.75
C ILE A 101 -4.73 2.71 2.30
N VAL A 102 -5.36 1.54 2.21
CA VAL A 102 -6.73 1.41 1.71
C VAL A 102 -7.74 1.85 2.76
N ASP A 103 -7.48 1.55 4.03
CA ASP A 103 -8.21 2.10 5.18
C ASP A 103 -8.22 3.64 5.17
N GLY A 104 -7.05 4.23 4.88
CA GLY A 104 -6.94 5.68 4.76
C GLY A 104 -7.78 6.25 3.61
N ILE A 105 -7.78 5.61 2.44
CA ILE A 105 -8.60 5.97 1.29
C ILE A 105 -10.11 5.88 1.64
N GLU A 106 -10.54 4.78 2.24
CA GLU A 106 -11.93 4.58 2.68
C GLU A 106 -12.31 5.63 3.71
N SER A 107 -11.46 5.86 4.70
CA SER A 107 -11.68 6.86 5.74
C SER A 107 -11.86 8.27 5.19
N VAL A 108 -11.05 8.71 4.20
CA VAL A 108 -11.25 10.02 3.55
C VAL A 108 -12.59 10.08 2.85
N THR A 109 -12.93 9.04 2.08
CA THR A 109 -14.21 8.93 1.34
C THR A 109 -15.41 9.03 2.27
N ALA A 110 -15.41 8.27 3.38
CA ALA A 110 -16.46 8.31 4.39
C ALA A 110 -16.58 9.69 5.08
N HIS A 111 -15.46 10.37 5.32
CA HIS A 111 -15.48 11.68 5.98
C HIS A 111 -15.94 12.81 5.06
N ILE A 112 -15.78 12.68 3.74
CA ILE A 112 -16.36 13.63 2.77
C ILE A 112 -17.88 13.63 2.89
N ASP A 113 -18.51 12.46 2.98
CA ASP A 113 -19.96 12.32 3.21
C ASP A 113 -20.35 12.79 4.63
N MET A 114 -19.69 12.28 5.68
CA MET A 114 -19.98 12.64 7.08
C MET A 114 -19.89 14.14 7.35
N TYR A 115 -19.00 14.85 6.67
CA TYR A 115 -18.82 16.30 6.86
C TYR A 115 -19.71 17.14 5.96
N ASP A 116 -20.54 16.50 5.12
CA ASP A 116 -21.37 17.19 4.13
C ASP A 116 -20.54 18.18 3.31
N ILE A 117 -19.48 17.66 2.67
CA ILE A 117 -18.65 18.46 1.78
C ILE A 117 -19.42 18.71 0.49
N SER A 118 -19.55 19.98 0.10
CA SER A 118 -20.32 20.36 -1.09
C SER A 118 -19.45 20.60 -2.33
N GLU A 119 -18.18 20.89 -2.16
CA GLU A 119 -17.23 21.20 -3.23
C GLU A 119 -15.83 20.70 -2.89
N MET A 120 -15.18 20.05 -3.86
CA MET A 120 -13.86 19.47 -3.66
C MET A 120 -12.77 20.54 -3.84
N ARG A 121 -11.80 20.58 -2.93
CA ARG A 121 -10.63 21.45 -3.07
C ARG A 121 -9.59 20.86 -4.02
N PRO A 122 -8.93 21.69 -4.82
CA PRO A 122 -7.88 21.22 -5.75
C PRO A 122 -6.75 20.44 -5.06
N GLU A 123 -6.42 20.80 -3.80
CA GLU A 123 -5.38 20.15 -3.03
C GLU A 123 -5.73 18.70 -2.69
N ALA A 124 -7.02 18.38 -2.49
CA ALA A 124 -7.48 17.02 -2.29
C ALA A 124 -7.24 16.15 -3.54
N GLY A 125 -7.50 16.71 -4.74
CA GLY A 125 -7.17 16.04 -6.00
C GLY A 125 -5.67 15.79 -6.17
N GLN A 126 -4.84 16.77 -5.82
CA GLN A 126 -3.39 16.60 -5.85
C GLN A 126 -2.91 15.48 -4.92
N MET A 127 -3.43 15.43 -3.69
CA MET A 127 -3.11 14.36 -2.75
C MET A 127 -3.57 12.99 -3.23
N ALA A 128 -4.78 12.88 -3.80
CA ALA A 128 -5.29 11.63 -4.37
C ALA A 128 -4.38 11.09 -5.49
N HIS A 129 -3.91 11.95 -6.38
CA HIS A 129 -2.94 11.55 -7.41
C HIS A 129 -1.59 11.11 -6.84
N LEU A 130 -1.09 11.79 -5.81
CA LEU A 130 0.17 11.40 -5.16
C LEU A 130 0.04 10.03 -4.46
N ILE A 131 -1.09 9.75 -3.81
CA ILE A 131 -1.40 8.43 -3.24
C ILE A 131 -1.42 7.36 -4.34
N LEU A 132 -2.04 7.64 -5.50
CA LEU A 132 -2.06 6.72 -6.63
C LEU A 132 -0.63 6.46 -7.15
N PHE A 133 0.15 7.50 -7.42
CA PHE A 133 1.51 7.34 -7.94
C PHE A 133 2.42 6.60 -6.97
N ALA A 134 2.33 6.89 -5.67
CA ALA A 134 3.06 6.17 -4.63
C ALA A 134 2.64 4.67 -4.59
N SER A 135 1.35 4.38 -4.69
CA SER A 135 0.84 3.01 -4.75
C SER A 135 1.30 2.26 -6.01
N GLU A 136 1.37 2.92 -7.17
CA GLU A 136 1.90 2.33 -8.41
C GLU A 136 3.39 2.03 -8.32
N GLU A 137 4.17 2.85 -7.63
CA GLU A 137 5.58 2.54 -7.37
C GLU A 137 5.74 1.37 -6.39
N LEU A 138 4.92 1.32 -5.33
CA LEU A 138 4.90 0.17 -4.42
C LEU A 138 4.54 -1.13 -5.15
N GLN A 139 3.57 -1.11 -6.06
CA GLN A 139 3.24 -2.28 -6.88
C GLN A 139 4.47 -2.78 -7.66
N LYS A 140 5.19 -1.88 -8.32
CA LYS A 140 6.43 -2.24 -9.03
C LYS A 140 7.49 -2.79 -8.07
N ALA A 141 7.63 -2.21 -6.88
CA ALA A 141 8.54 -2.73 -5.86
C ALA A 141 8.19 -4.17 -5.46
N PHE A 142 6.90 -4.49 -5.25
CA PHE A 142 6.46 -5.84 -4.92
C PHE A 142 6.61 -6.81 -6.09
N ASP A 143 6.42 -6.39 -7.34
CA ASP A 143 6.64 -7.21 -8.52
C ASP A 143 8.11 -7.61 -8.70
N HIS A 144 9.05 -6.75 -8.29
CA HIS A 144 10.49 -7.03 -8.30
C HIS A 144 11.01 -7.70 -7.01
N LEU A 145 10.21 -7.74 -5.95
CA LEU A 145 10.63 -8.26 -4.64
C LEU A 145 11.16 -9.71 -4.66
N PRO A 146 10.64 -10.65 -5.49
CA PRO A 146 11.20 -11.99 -5.57
C PRO A 146 12.67 -12.04 -6.02
N ASP A 147 13.12 -11.04 -6.74
CA ASP A 147 14.46 -10.95 -7.33
C ASP A 147 15.35 -9.88 -6.67
N TYR A 148 15.02 -9.41 -5.48
CA TYR A 148 15.69 -8.31 -4.77
C TYR A 148 17.22 -8.49 -4.59
N HIS A 149 17.71 -9.75 -4.62
CA HIS A 149 19.16 -10.04 -4.59
C HIS A 149 19.88 -9.79 -5.92
N LYS A 150 19.14 -9.58 -7.03
CA LYS A 150 19.70 -9.57 -8.37
C LYS A 150 19.74 -8.17 -9.00
N ASP A 151 18.85 -7.30 -8.57
CA ASP A 151 18.79 -5.93 -9.08
C ASP A 151 18.32 -4.94 -8.00
N ASP A 152 18.55 -3.66 -8.23
CA ASP A 152 18.21 -2.58 -7.31
C ASP A 152 16.80 -1.99 -7.55
N SER A 153 15.98 -2.60 -8.42
CA SER A 153 14.68 -2.06 -8.84
C SER A 153 13.74 -1.83 -7.64
N VAL A 154 13.74 -2.74 -6.67
CA VAL A 154 12.94 -2.56 -5.44
C VAL A 154 13.33 -1.29 -4.70
N ILE A 155 14.64 -1.04 -4.56
CA ILE A 155 15.16 0.16 -3.88
C ILE A 155 14.83 1.43 -4.68
N GLU A 156 14.89 1.38 -6.02
CA GLU A 156 14.54 2.52 -6.87
C GLU A 156 13.06 2.89 -6.73
N HIS A 157 12.15 1.89 -6.76
CA HIS A 157 10.72 2.11 -6.63
C HIS A 157 10.32 2.57 -5.22
N THR A 158 10.88 1.99 -4.15
CA THR A 158 10.63 2.46 -2.79
C THR A 158 11.15 3.87 -2.54
N ARG A 159 12.25 4.26 -3.17
CA ARG A 159 12.74 5.65 -3.14
C ARG A 159 11.82 6.61 -3.91
N ALA A 160 11.26 6.17 -5.05
CA ALA A 160 10.28 6.96 -5.79
C ALA A 160 9.00 7.18 -4.96
N THR A 161 8.53 6.16 -4.24
CA THR A 161 7.40 6.28 -3.28
C THR A 161 7.67 7.37 -2.24
N ASN A 162 8.84 7.36 -1.60
CA ASN A 162 9.22 8.40 -0.64
C ASN A 162 9.25 9.80 -1.27
N GLY A 163 9.64 9.90 -2.54
CA GLY A 163 9.63 11.18 -3.27
C GLY A 163 8.22 11.73 -3.55
N TYR A 164 7.21 10.88 -3.63
CA TYR A 164 5.80 11.33 -3.73
C TYR A 164 5.27 11.81 -2.37
N GLU A 165 5.65 11.17 -1.27
CA GLU A 165 5.32 11.65 0.07
C GLU A 165 5.95 13.03 0.35
N ASP A 166 7.22 13.22 0.03
CA ASP A 166 7.88 14.54 0.15
C ASP A 166 7.12 15.65 -0.62
N GLN A 167 6.52 15.32 -1.78
CA GLN A 167 5.67 16.24 -2.54
C GLN A 167 4.34 16.49 -1.82
N GLY A 168 3.72 15.45 -1.27
CA GLY A 168 2.47 15.54 -0.51
C GLY A 168 2.59 16.43 0.71
N ASP A 169 3.69 16.33 1.42
CA ASP A 169 4.07 17.21 2.52
C ASP A 169 4.03 18.72 2.13
N VAL A 170 4.49 19.05 0.92
CA VAL A 170 4.43 20.41 0.41
C VAL A 170 2.98 20.82 0.11
N VAL A 171 2.20 19.94 -0.53
CA VAL A 171 0.77 20.20 -0.82
C VAL A 171 0.00 20.39 0.48
N TYR A 172 0.18 19.52 1.46
CA TYR A 172 -0.47 19.58 2.76
C TYR A 172 -0.20 20.91 3.50
N ARG A 173 1.08 21.28 3.64
CA ARG A 173 1.47 22.55 4.30
C ARG A 173 0.88 23.78 3.60
N ASN A 174 0.87 23.79 2.28
CA ASN A 174 0.27 24.89 1.50
C ASN A 174 -1.25 24.94 1.65
N ALA A 175 -1.92 23.77 1.62
CA ALA A 175 -3.36 23.65 1.82
C ALA A 175 -3.77 24.17 3.19
N LEU A 176 -3.11 23.73 4.27
CA LEU A 176 -3.40 24.25 5.61
C LEU A 176 -3.17 25.73 5.73
N SER A 177 -2.07 26.26 5.17
CA SER A 177 -1.80 27.69 5.18
C SER A 177 -2.92 28.49 4.46
N ALA A 178 -3.41 27.98 3.32
CA ALA A 178 -4.50 28.61 2.58
C ALA A 178 -5.84 28.53 3.35
N ILE A 179 -6.15 27.39 3.94
CA ILE A 179 -7.36 27.17 4.74
C ILE A 179 -7.41 28.17 5.90
N PHE A 180 -6.35 28.23 6.73
CA PHE A 180 -6.33 29.08 7.92
C PHE A 180 -6.28 30.58 7.59
N ARG A 181 -5.82 30.98 6.41
CA ARG A 181 -5.75 32.40 6.01
C ARG A 181 -7.01 32.89 5.34
N ASN A 182 -7.67 32.04 4.54
CA ASN A 182 -8.68 32.49 3.58
C ASN A 182 -10.09 32.01 3.94
N VAL A 183 -10.23 30.93 4.73
CA VAL A 183 -11.56 30.41 5.12
C VAL A 183 -11.99 31.10 6.41
N THR A 184 -13.16 31.75 6.38
CA THR A 184 -13.69 32.49 7.52
C THR A 184 -14.65 31.68 8.39
N ASP A 185 -15.30 30.66 7.83
CA ASP A 185 -16.16 29.77 8.58
C ASP A 185 -15.32 28.76 9.38
N PRO A 186 -15.39 28.76 10.73
CA PRO A 186 -14.58 27.86 11.54
C PRO A 186 -14.97 26.37 11.35
N ILE A 187 -16.23 26.08 10.98
CA ILE A 187 -16.64 24.70 10.69
C ILE A 187 -15.98 24.19 9.42
N GLU A 188 -15.94 24.99 8.37
CA GLU A 188 -15.23 24.65 7.14
C GLU A 188 -13.72 24.49 7.37
N VAL A 189 -13.10 25.31 8.23
CA VAL A 189 -11.70 25.13 8.63
C VAL A 189 -11.49 23.76 9.30
N ILE A 190 -12.37 23.36 10.23
CA ILE A 190 -12.28 22.09 10.93
C ILE A 190 -12.44 20.90 9.95
N LYS A 191 -13.45 20.94 9.08
CA LYS A 191 -13.72 19.90 8.09
C LYS A 191 -12.50 19.68 7.19
N TRP A 192 -12.04 20.75 6.55
CA TRP A 192 -10.94 20.66 5.60
C TRP A 192 -9.59 20.36 6.25
N LYS A 193 -9.34 20.87 7.45
CA LYS A 193 -8.14 20.46 8.21
C LYS A 193 -8.16 18.95 8.46
N SER A 194 -9.27 18.42 8.94
CA SER A 194 -9.39 16.99 9.21
C SER A 194 -9.24 16.13 7.97
N LEU A 195 -9.81 16.55 6.83
CA LEU A 195 -9.64 15.84 5.56
C LEU A 195 -8.20 15.88 5.06
N MET A 196 -7.55 17.03 5.14
CA MET A 196 -6.14 17.17 4.74
C MET A 196 -5.20 16.33 5.63
N ASP A 197 -5.45 16.27 6.94
CA ASP A 197 -4.69 15.41 7.85
C ASP A 197 -4.81 13.94 7.46
N ARG A 198 -6.03 13.48 7.08
CA ARG A 198 -6.25 12.09 6.64
C ARG A 198 -5.58 11.77 5.31
N LEU A 199 -5.65 12.69 4.36
CA LEU A 199 -4.98 12.55 3.07
C LEU A 199 -3.46 12.44 3.23
N GLU A 200 -2.88 13.25 4.10
CA GLU A 200 -1.45 13.18 4.42
C GLU A 200 -1.10 11.87 5.12
N SER A 201 -1.86 11.46 6.15
CA SER A 201 -1.63 10.18 6.83
C SER A 201 -1.78 8.97 5.89
N THR A 202 -2.68 9.03 4.89
CA THR A 202 -2.82 7.98 3.87
C THR A 202 -1.59 7.91 2.96
N LEU A 203 -1.05 9.06 2.58
CA LEU A 203 0.19 9.10 1.79
C LEU A 203 1.40 8.67 2.61
N ASP A 204 1.49 9.06 3.88
CA ASP A 204 2.49 8.60 4.85
C ASP A 204 2.48 7.07 4.99
N ALA A 205 1.32 6.42 4.99
CA ALA A 205 1.21 4.97 5.01
C ALA A 205 1.97 4.32 3.83
N THR A 206 1.95 4.93 2.63
CA THR A 206 2.74 4.42 1.49
C THR A 206 4.25 4.46 1.75
N LYS A 207 4.74 5.51 2.42
CA LYS A 207 6.15 5.65 2.83
C LYS A 207 6.51 4.62 3.91
N HIS A 208 5.59 4.34 4.85
CA HIS A 208 5.82 3.30 5.85
C HIS A 208 6.01 1.93 5.20
N VAL A 209 5.18 1.56 4.21
CA VAL A 209 5.36 0.33 3.42
C VAL A 209 6.71 0.32 2.70
N ALA A 210 7.06 1.42 2.01
CA ALA A 210 8.34 1.53 1.30
C ALA A 210 9.54 1.32 2.23
N ASN A 211 9.51 1.92 3.41
CA ASN A 211 10.57 1.79 4.42
C ASN A 211 10.62 0.36 4.99
N ALA A 212 9.48 -0.28 5.25
CA ALA A 212 9.43 -1.67 5.70
C ALA A 212 10.02 -2.62 4.66
N VAL A 213 9.70 -2.44 3.37
CA VAL A 213 10.30 -3.21 2.27
C VAL A 213 11.81 -3.03 2.24
N GLN A 214 12.32 -1.79 2.36
CA GLN A 214 13.77 -1.54 2.41
C GLN A 214 14.43 -2.23 3.61
N ASN A 215 13.80 -2.20 4.78
CA ASN A 215 14.31 -2.87 5.98
C ASN A 215 14.39 -4.38 5.78
N VAL A 216 13.37 -4.99 5.16
CA VAL A 216 13.38 -6.42 4.82
C VAL A 216 14.55 -6.77 3.91
N ILE A 217 14.80 -5.96 2.86
CA ILE A 217 15.93 -6.18 1.95
C ILE A 217 17.27 -6.06 2.68
N VAL A 218 17.46 -5.03 3.51
CA VAL A 218 18.71 -4.82 4.25
C VAL A 218 19.00 -5.95 5.25
N LYS A 219 17.96 -6.53 5.86
CA LYS A 219 18.12 -7.66 6.81
C LYS A 219 18.50 -8.97 6.11
N ASN A 220 18.10 -9.13 4.84
CA ASN A 220 18.19 -10.42 4.14
C ASN A 220 19.15 -10.38 2.92
N GLY A 221 19.76 -9.21 2.61
CA GLY A 221 20.64 -8.94 1.47
C GLY A 221 22.14 -9.08 1.73
#